data_6162fb64ca42eb637e192e34ce2c7aa8
#
_entry.id   6162fb64ca42eb637e192e34ce2c7aa8
#
_cell.length_a   1.000
_cell.length_b   1.000
_cell.length_c   1.000
_cell.angle_alpha   90.00
_cell.angle_beta   90.00
_cell.angle_gamma   90.00
#
_symmetry.space_group_name_H-M   'P 1'
#
loop_
_entity.id
_entity.type
_entity.pdbx_description
1 polymer ?
#
loop_
_entity_poly.entity_id
_entity_poly.type
_entity_poly.pdbx_seq_one_letter_code
_entity_poly.pdbx_strand_id
1 'polypeptide(L)'
;MIRGRKGFTLIELIVIIVIIGILAAVAVPQYLDLTRSSANGAARGILGGLRSANSLLFASRIIGGTTAAYNWTNVVNNAQIQGVEYTYGTQTFTMTAGGYTYAFELSPTDPQAPTTPATIYCPATTTW
;
A
#
# COMPACT_ATOMS: atom_id res chain seq x y z
N MET A 1 -45.73 -10.63 -39.64
CA MET A 1 -44.59 -11.48 -39.92
C MET A 1 -43.77 -11.64 -38.65
N ILE A 2 -43.86 -12.79 -37.99
CA ILE A 2 -43.04 -13.06 -36.77
C ILE A 2 -41.69 -13.55 -37.28
N ARG A 3 -40.64 -12.70 -37.10
CA ARG A 3 -39.26 -13.08 -37.37
C ARG A 3 -38.90 -14.23 -36.43
N GLY A 4 -38.59 -15.40 -37.00
CA GLY A 4 -38.19 -16.57 -36.23
C GLY A 4 -36.99 -16.26 -35.33
N ARG A 5 -37.16 -16.33 -34.04
CA ARG A 5 -36.07 -16.26 -33.06
C ARG A 5 -35.25 -17.53 -33.23
N LYS A 6 -34.07 -17.41 -33.82
CA LYS A 6 -33.09 -18.50 -33.78
C LYS A 6 -32.67 -18.70 -32.33
N GLY A 7 -33.06 -19.81 -31.74
CA GLY A 7 -32.61 -20.18 -30.39
C GLY A 7 -31.13 -20.63 -30.46
N PHE A 8 -30.41 -20.39 -29.35
CA PHE A 8 -29.06 -20.92 -29.18
C PHE A 8 -29.09 -22.45 -29.16
N THR A 9 -28.12 -23.08 -29.80
CA THR A 9 -27.93 -24.53 -29.72
C THR A 9 -27.21 -24.90 -28.41
N LEU A 10 -27.49 -26.10 -27.88
CA LEU A 10 -26.83 -26.61 -26.68
C LEU A 10 -25.30 -26.69 -26.86
N ILE A 11 -24.84 -27.05 -28.06
CA ILE A 11 -23.40 -27.13 -28.35
C ILE A 11 -22.71 -25.75 -28.33
N GLU A 12 -23.37 -24.69 -28.80
CA GLU A 12 -22.84 -23.33 -28.73
C GLU A 12 -22.61 -22.91 -27.26
N LEU A 13 -23.56 -23.23 -26.38
CA LEU A 13 -23.42 -22.93 -24.96
C LEU A 13 -22.26 -23.70 -24.33
N ILE A 14 -22.15 -25.00 -24.62
CA ILE A 14 -21.08 -25.84 -24.08
C ILE A 14 -19.71 -25.36 -24.53
N VAL A 15 -19.54 -25.04 -25.80
CA VAL A 15 -18.27 -24.53 -26.34
C VAL A 15 -17.87 -23.22 -25.65
N ILE A 16 -18.82 -22.29 -25.43
CA ILE A 16 -18.55 -21.02 -24.76
C ILE A 16 -18.07 -21.23 -23.32
N ILE A 17 -18.77 -22.08 -22.54
CA ILE A 17 -18.37 -22.30 -21.15
C ILE A 17 -17.03 -23.02 -21.03
N VAL A 18 -16.69 -23.93 -21.94
CA VAL A 18 -15.38 -24.58 -21.99
C VAL A 18 -14.28 -23.57 -22.28
N ILE A 19 -14.46 -22.70 -23.29
CA ILE A 19 -13.48 -21.67 -23.61
C ILE A 19 -13.28 -20.70 -22.45
N ILE A 20 -14.37 -20.21 -21.83
CA ILE A 20 -14.28 -19.33 -20.66
C ILE A 20 -13.58 -20.04 -19.49
N GLY A 21 -13.86 -21.33 -19.26
CA GLY A 21 -13.22 -22.12 -18.22
C GLY A 21 -11.70 -22.22 -18.41
N ILE A 22 -11.24 -22.46 -19.62
CA ILE A 22 -9.79 -22.50 -19.93
C ILE A 22 -9.13 -21.12 -19.76
N LEU A 23 -9.77 -20.07 -20.24
CA LEU A 23 -9.25 -18.70 -20.10
C LEU A 23 -9.21 -18.27 -18.63
N ALA A 24 -10.25 -18.58 -17.86
CA ALA A 24 -10.30 -18.25 -16.44
C ALA A 24 -9.21 -18.96 -15.64
N ALA A 25 -8.89 -20.21 -15.97
CA ALA A 25 -7.84 -20.97 -15.29
C ALA A 25 -6.46 -20.29 -15.36
N VAL A 26 -6.18 -19.55 -16.42
CA VAL A 26 -4.92 -18.79 -16.59
C VAL A 26 -5.05 -17.37 -16.06
N ALA A 27 -6.18 -16.71 -16.28
CA ALA A 27 -6.35 -15.29 -15.95
C ALA A 27 -6.41 -15.02 -14.44
N VAL A 28 -7.06 -15.90 -13.66
CA VAL A 28 -7.23 -15.68 -12.21
C VAL A 28 -5.91 -15.62 -11.45
N PRO A 29 -4.97 -16.58 -11.58
CA PRO A 29 -3.69 -16.50 -10.86
C PRO A 29 -2.87 -15.26 -11.26
N GLN A 30 -2.85 -14.89 -12.54
CA GLN A 30 -2.14 -13.68 -12.99
C GLN A 30 -2.75 -12.40 -12.41
N TYR A 31 -4.06 -12.34 -12.26
CA TYR A 31 -4.73 -11.21 -11.64
C TYR A 31 -4.34 -11.05 -10.16
N LEU A 32 -4.23 -12.14 -9.42
CA LEU A 32 -3.81 -12.12 -8.02
C LEU A 32 -2.36 -11.64 -7.87
N ASP A 33 -1.45 -12.11 -8.73
CA ASP A 33 -0.05 -11.67 -8.74
C ASP A 33 0.08 -10.18 -9.08
N LEU A 34 -0.71 -9.69 -10.02
CA LEU A 34 -0.74 -8.28 -10.38
C LEU A 34 -1.25 -7.40 -9.22
N THR A 35 -2.30 -7.84 -8.54
CA THR A 35 -2.86 -7.16 -7.38
C THR A 35 -1.83 -7.04 -6.27
N ARG A 36 -1.09 -8.12 -5.97
CA ARG A 36 -0.02 -8.13 -4.98
C ARG A 36 1.13 -7.19 -5.37
N SER A 37 1.56 -7.24 -6.62
CA SER A 37 2.63 -6.37 -7.13
C SER A 37 2.25 -4.89 -7.06
N SER A 38 1.00 -4.57 -7.38
CA SER A 38 0.45 -3.22 -7.27
C SER A 38 0.40 -2.74 -5.81
N ALA A 39 -0.04 -3.59 -4.89
CA ALA A 39 -0.07 -3.30 -3.46
C ALA A 39 1.34 -3.05 -2.89
N ASN A 40 2.32 -3.87 -3.29
CA ASN A 40 3.73 -3.68 -2.93
C ASN A 40 4.27 -2.34 -3.46
N GLY A 41 3.93 -1.99 -4.69
CA GLY A 41 4.30 -0.70 -5.30
C GLY A 41 3.73 0.49 -4.52
N ALA A 42 2.45 0.43 -4.16
CA ALA A 42 1.79 1.44 -3.34
C ALA A 42 2.47 1.58 -1.95
N ALA A 43 2.74 0.46 -1.29
CA ALA A 43 3.39 0.46 0.02
C ALA A 43 4.80 1.05 -0.03
N ARG A 44 5.58 0.75 -1.07
CA ARG A 44 6.91 1.36 -1.28
C ARG A 44 6.82 2.86 -1.55
N GLY A 45 5.83 3.30 -2.31
CA GLY A 45 5.56 4.72 -2.55
C GLY A 45 5.24 5.47 -1.25
N ILE A 46 4.36 4.93 -0.43
CA ILE A 46 4.01 5.50 0.89
C ILE A 46 5.24 5.52 1.81
N LEU A 47 6.02 4.45 1.86
CA LEU A 47 7.27 4.42 2.65
C LEU A 47 8.25 5.52 2.20
N GLY A 48 8.39 5.74 0.89
CA GLY A 48 9.19 6.82 0.33
C GLY A 48 8.69 8.20 0.77
N GLY A 49 7.37 8.42 0.71
CA GLY A 49 6.71 9.64 1.19
C GLY A 49 6.92 9.90 2.67
N LEU A 50 6.75 8.87 3.50
CA LEU A 50 7.00 8.94 4.95
C LEU A 50 8.45 9.28 5.27
N ARG A 51 9.41 8.67 4.57
CA ARG A 51 10.84 8.98 4.74
C ARG A 51 11.17 10.41 4.35
N SER A 52 10.60 10.91 3.26
CA SER A 52 10.77 12.30 2.82
C SER A 52 10.18 13.27 3.84
N ALA A 53 8.96 13.02 4.33
CA ALA A 53 8.31 13.82 5.35
C ALA A 53 9.11 13.84 6.67
N ASN A 54 9.65 12.69 7.08
CA ASN A 54 10.52 12.59 8.25
C ASN A 54 11.79 13.45 8.10
N SER A 55 12.45 13.40 6.95
CA SER A 55 13.65 14.20 6.68
C SER A 55 13.35 15.71 6.70
N LEU A 56 12.25 16.13 6.10
CA LEU A 56 11.81 17.52 6.10
C LEU A 56 11.44 18.00 7.51
N LEU A 57 10.74 17.17 8.27
CA LEU A 57 10.38 17.47 9.67
C LEU A 57 11.62 17.63 10.53
N PHE A 58 12.60 16.74 10.40
CA PHE A 58 13.86 16.83 11.12
C PHE A 58 14.64 18.11 10.76
N ALA A 59 14.76 18.40 9.47
CA ALA A 59 15.42 19.62 8.98
C ALA A 59 14.73 20.91 9.48
N SER A 60 13.39 20.95 9.46
CA SER A 60 12.62 22.10 9.93
C SER A 60 12.82 22.35 11.43
N ARG A 61 12.96 21.30 12.22
CA ARG A 61 13.24 21.39 13.66
C ARG A 61 14.64 21.87 13.96
N ILE A 62 15.63 21.45 13.17
CA ILE A 62 17.00 22.00 13.28
C ILE A 62 16.99 23.51 13.03
N ILE A 63 16.36 23.96 11.94
CA ILE A 63 16.28 25.38 11.56
C ILE A 63 15.52 26.19 12.62
N GLY A 64 14.43 25.63 13.16
CA GLY A 64 13.62 26.26 14.22
C GLY A 64 14.22 26.20 15.61
N GLY A 65 15.37 25.55 15.81
CA GLY A 65 16.01 25.37 17.11
C GLY A 65 15.20 24.54 18.11
N THR A 66 14.28 23.72 17.62
CA THR A 66 13.40 22.89 18.48
C THR A 66 14.04 21.54 18.75
N THR A 67 14.27 21.25 20.03
CA THR A 67 14.83 19.95 20.48
C THR A 67 13.77 18.94 20.94
N ALA A 68 12.48 19.32 20.89
CA ALA A 68 11.39 18.44 21.31
C ALA A 68 11.33 17.17 20.45
N ALA A 69 11.04 16.02 21.07
CA ALA A 69 10.81 14.76 20.38
C ALA A 69 9.63 14.86 19.41
N TYR A 70 9.65 14.09 18.33
CA TYR A 70 8.54 13.95 17.41
C TYR A 70 8.16 12.48 17.23
N ASN A 71 6.97 12.24 16.79
CA ASN A 71 6.37 10.90 16.68
C ASN A 71 5.69 10.69 15.32
N TRP A 72 5.04 9.55 15.15
CA TRP A 72 4.28 9.24 13.94
C TRP A 72 3.24 10.29 13.58
N THR A 73 2.56 10.91 14.55
CA THR A 73 1.59 11.99 14.28
C THR A 73 2.21 13.14 13.54
N ASN A 74 3.41 13.56 13.95
CA ASN A 74 4.14 14.64 13.27
C ASN A 74 4.56 14.24 11.85
N VAL A 75 5.07 13.02 11.67
CA VAL A 75 5.51 12.51 10.37
C VAL A 75 4.33 12.38 9.40
N VAL A 76 3.23 11.77 9.84
CA VAL A 76 2.03 11.54 9.02
C VAL A 76 1.38 12.86 8.60
N ASN A 77 1.27 13.83 9.51
CA ASN A 77 0.72 15.16 9.19
C ASN A 77 1.55 15.89 8.12
N ASN A 78 2.86 15.64 8.06
CA ASN A 78 3.73 16.22 7.03
C ASN A 78 3.76 15.38 5.74
N ALA A 79 3.40 14.12 5.78
CA ALA A 79 3.45 13.21 4.63
C ALA A 79 2.26 13.35 3.68
N GLN A 80 1.13 13.91 4.14
CA GLN A 80 -0.11 14.11 3.36
C GLN A 80 -0.55 12.84 2.60
N ILE A 81 -0.64 11.72 3.29
CA ILE A 81 -0.97 10.42 2.71
C ILE A 81 -2.43 10.42 2.21
N GLN A 82 -2.64 9.99 0.97
CA GLN A 82 -3.96 9.88 0.35
C GLN A 82 -4.12 8.53 -0.38
N GLY A 83 -5.36 8.10 -0.52
CA GLY A 83 -5.72 6.95 -1.36
C GLY A 83 -5.48 5.57 -0.73
N VAL A 84 -5.10 5.50 0.54
CA VAL A 84 -4.93 4.24 1.28
C VAL A 84 -5.52 4.35 2.67
N GLU A 85 -6.00 3.23 3.20
CA GLU A 85 -6.39 3.14 4.60
C GLU A 85 -5.13 2.91 5.45
N TYR A 86 -4.98 3.70 6.51
CA TYR A 86 -3.86 3.57 7.43
C TYR A 86 -4.26 3.86 8.87
N THR A 87 -3.50 3.27 9.78
CA THR A 87 -3.56 3.54 11.21
C THR A 87 -2.13 3.70 11.74
N TYR A 88 -1.94 4.45 12.81
CA TYR A 88 -0.63 4.57 13.44
C TYR A 88 -0.75 4.66 14.96
N GLY A 89 0.22 4.06 15.61
CA GLY A 89 0.41 4.12 17.05
C GLY A 89 1.68 4.91 17.41
N THR A 90 2.22 4.62 18.58
CA THR A 90 3.45 5.28 19.06
C THR A 90 4.68 4.85 18.25
N GLN A 91 4.78 3.57 17.89
CA GLN A 91 5.96 2.98 17.25
C GLN A 91 5.70 2.53 15.81
N THR A 92 4.48 2.14 15.49
CA THR A 92 4.15 1.46 14.24
C THR A 92 3.13 2.25 13.44
N PHE A 93 3.37 2.37 12.16
CA PHE A 93 2.41 2.81 11.15
C PHE A 93 2.00 1.59 10.32
N THR A 94 0.70 1.38 10.17
CA THR A 94 0.15 0.24 9.43
C THR A 94 -0.76 0.75 8.32
N MET A 95 -0.58 0.22 7.12
CA MET A 95 -1.44 0.53 5.98
C MET A 95 -1.95 -0.73 5.31
N THR A 96 -3.09 -0.61 4.64
CA THR A 96 -3.70 -1.70 3.87
C THR A 96 -3.84 -1.28 2.41
N ALA A 97 -3.33 -2.09 1.50
CA ALA A 97 -3.47 -1.90 0.06
C ALA A 97 -3.73 -3.24 -0.62
N GLY A 98 -4.74 -3.33 -1.49
CA GLY A 98 -5.08 -4.54 -2.24
C GLY A 98 -5.37 -5.77 -1.38
N GLY A 99 -5.83 -5.58 -0.13
CA GLY A 99 -6.07 -6.66 0.84
C GLY A 99 -4.81 -7.12 1.60
N TYR A 100 -3.65 -6.49 1.37
CA TYR A 100 -2.40 -6.77 2.07
C TYR A 100 -2.10 -5.67 3.08
N THR A 101 -1.58 -6.07 4.24
CA THR A 101 -1.23 -5.15 5.34
C THR A 101 0.28 -4.99 5.42
N TYR A 102 0.72 -3.73 5.49
CA TYR A 102 2.13 -3.34 5.59
C TYR A 102 2.35 -2.54 6.86
N ALA A 103 3.39 -2.88 7.59
CA ALA A 103 3.78 -2.18 8.81
C ALA A 103 5.13 -1.50 8.62
N PHE A 104 5.27 -0.28 9.15
CA PHE A 104 6.52 0.48 9.18
C PHE A 104 6.78 0.95 10.60
N GLU A 105 8.03 0.95 10.99
CA GLU A 105 8.45 1.33 12.33
C GLU A 105 9.35 2.57 12.30
N LEU A 106 9.21 3.41 13.31
CA LEU A 106 10.03 4.59 13.53
C LEU A 106 11.10 4.27 14.60
N SER A 107 12.35 4.43 14.24
CA SER A 107 13.48 4.18 15.16
C SER A 107 14.47 5.35 15.16
N PRO A 108 14.82 5.91 16.29
CA PRO A 108 14.23 5.66 17.61
C PRO A 108 12.79 6.15 17.72
N THR A 109 12.06 5.72 18.72
CA THR A 109 10.65 6.11 18.96
C THR A 109 10.46 7.58 19.34
N ASP A 110 11.50 8.18 19.90
CA ASP A 110 11.54 9.60 20.30
C ASP A 110 12.74 10.31 19.64
N PRO A 111 12.72 10.49 18.30
CA PRO A 111 13.80 11.20 17.62
C PRO A 111 13.80 12.68 17.97
N GLN A 112 14.99 13.23 18.20
CA GLN A 112 15.17 14.63 18.61
C GLN A 112 16.20 15.35 17.71
N ALA A 113 15.84 16.51 17.22
CA ALA A 113 16.80 17.38 16.55
C ALA A 113 17.67 18.13 17.58
N PRO A 114 18.95 18.40 17.28
CA PRO A 114 19.70 18.03 16.09
C PRO A 114 20.41 16.66 16.22
N THR A 115 20.25 15.95 17.34
CA THR A 115 21.13 14.86 17.74
C THR A 115 20.70 13.49 17.24
N THR A 116 19.40 13.25 17.12
CA THR A 116 18.89 11.89 16.86
C THR A 116 17.83 11.92 15.73
N PRO A 117 18.24 11.78 14.46
CA PRO A 117 17.29 11.62 13.36
C PRO A 117 16.61 10.26 13.44
N ALA A 118 15.31 10.21 13.15
CA ALA A 118 14.62 8.93 13.00
C ALA A 118 14.89 8.29 11.64
N THR A 119 14.87 6.97 11.63
CA THR A 119 14.79 6.16 10.42
C THR A 119 13.46 5.44 10.39
N ILE A 120 12.86 5.33 9.21
CA ILE A 120 11.66 4.54 8.99
C ILE A 120 12.07 3.28 8.24
N TYR A 121 11.79 2.12 8.81
CA TYR A 121 12.11 0.83 8.23
C TYR A 121 10.90 -0.09 8.22
N CYS A 122 11.00 -1.13 7.42
CA CYS A 122 10.00 -2.18 7.33
C CYS A 122 10.48 -3.34 8.21
N PRO A 123 9.74 -3.74 9.25
CA PRO A 123 10.12 -4.89 10.05
C PRO A 123 10.13 -6.17 9.21
N ALA A 124 10.93 -7.16 9.62
CA ALA A 124 11.13 -8.41 8.89
C ALA A 124 9.84 -9.24 8.69
N THR A 125 8.77 -8.91 9.40
CA THR A 125 7.46 -9.55 9.27
C THR A 125 6.66 -9.10 8.06
N THR A 126 7.06 -8.01 7.39
CA THR A 126 6.39 -7.53 6.18
C THR A 126 7.04 -8.18 4.96
N THR A 127 6.35 -9.12 4.35
CA THR A 127 6.79 -9.75 3.08
C THR A 127 6.33 -8.90 1.91
N TRP A 128 7.28 -8.42 1.14
CA TRP A 128 7.07 -7.68 -0.11
C TRP A 128 6.73 -8.64 -1.27
#